data_e004487e35c37dc089ef31eb238a61b7
#
_entry.id   e004487e35c37dc089ef31eb238a61b7
#
_cell.length_a   1.000
_cell.length_b   1.000
_cell.length_c   1.000
_cell.angle_alpha   90.00
_cell.angle_beta   90.00
_cell.angle_gamma   90.00
#
_symmetry.space_group_name_H-M   'P 1'
#
loop_
_entity.id
_entity.type
_entity.pdbx_description
1 polymer ?
#
loop_
_entity_poly.entity_id
_entity_poly.type
_entity_poly.pdbx_seq_one_letter_code
_entity_poly.pdbx_strand_id
1 'polypeptide(L)'
;MIKHIFSFIFISTFLMSLSFGQQKNHLHRAISAMEIGLFDESLKQLNKASKTDPTNAQIYKLKALLYEALNDRENAIISWNKCIKYSKDKNMTIEAKIHLDYLNEF
;
A
#
# COMPACT_ATOMS: atom_id res chain seq x y z
N MET A 1 -30.09 -35.43 -7.46
CA MET A 1 -28.70 -35.71 -7.04
C MET A 1 -27.66 -34.95 -7.85
N ILE A 2 -27.74 -34.93 -9.16
CA ILE A 2 -26.76 -34.24 -10.03
C ILE A 2 -26.77 -32.71 -9.84
N LYS A 3 -27.92 -32.11 -9.59
CA LYS A 3 -28.06 -30.65 -9.37
C LYS A 3 -27.35 -30.12 -8.11
N HIS A 4 -27.22 -30.91 -7.06
CA HIS A 4 -26.53 -30.54 -5.84
C HIS A 4 -25.01 -30.59 -5.95
N ILE A 5 -24.48 -31.51 -6.74
CA ILE A 5 -23.04 -31.66 -6.97
C ILE A 5 -22.50 -30.47 -7.80
N PHE A 6 -23.24 -29.99 -8.80
CA PHE A 6 -22.86 -28.82 -9.60
C PHE A 6 -22.86 -27.53 -8.78
N SER A 7 -23.82 -27.36 -7.84
CA SER A 7 -23.85 -26.21 -6.95
C SER A 7 -22.66 -26.15 -6.00
N PHE A 8 -22.20 -27.30 -5.48
CA PHE A 8 -21.04 -27.38 -4.60
C PHE A 8 -19.73 -27.07 -5.32
N ILE A 9 -19.57 -27.56 -6.56
CA ILE A 9 -18.38 -27.31 -7.38
C ILE A 9 -18.30 -25.83 -7.75
N PHE A 10 -19.40 -25.17 -8.04
CA PHE A 10 -19.45 -23.76 -8.41
C PHE A 10 -19.08 -22.85 -7.23
N ILE A 11 -19.58 -23.15 -6.02
CA ILE A 11 -19.26 -22.41 -4.81
C ILE A 11 -17.79 -22.58 -4.44
N SER A 12 -17.25 -23.79 -4.58
CA SER A 12 -15.85 -24.09 -4.27
C SER A 12 -14.88 -23.33 -5.22
N THR A 13 -15.17 -23.29 -6.51
CA THR A 13 -14.35 -22.54 -7.48
C THR A 13 -14.44 -21.05 -7.30
N PHE A 14 -15.59 -20.53 -6.90
CA PHE A 14 -15.79 -19.10 -6.62
C PHE A 14 -15.01 -18.66 -5.38
N LEU A 15 -15.04 -19.46 -4.30
CA LEU A 15 -14.27 -19.18 -3.08
C LEU A 15 -12.76 -19.23 -3.34
N MET A 16 -12.28 -20.13 -4.18
CA MET A 16 -10.88 -20.20 -4.56
C MET A 16 -10.43 -18.98 -5.37
N SER A 17 -11.25 -18.48 -6.28
CA SER A 17 -10.90 -17.31 -7.08
C SER A 17 -10.85 -16.03 -6.23
N LEU A 18 -11.71 -15.87 -5.23
CA LEU A 18 -11.66 -14.78 -4.26
C LEU A 18 -10.39 -14.85 -3.39
N SER A 19 -10.04 -16.03 -2.91
CA SER A 19 -8.84 -16.27 -2.13
C SER A 19 -7.57 -15.93 -2.92
N PHE A 20 -7.51 -16.28 -4.18
CA PHE A 20 -6.36 -16.03 -5.06
C PHE A 20 -6.22 -14.54 -5.41
N GLY A 21 -7.31 -13.81 -5.62
CA GLY A 21 -7.31 -12.37 -5.86
C GLY A 21 -6.89 -11.57 -4.61
N GLN A 22 -7.16 -12.07 -3.41
CA GLN A 22 -6.82 -11.42 -2.16
C GLN A 22 -5.33 -11.51 -1.80
N GLN A 23 -4.59 -12.51 -2.27
CA GLN A 23 -3.17 -12.68 -1.98
C GLN A 23 -2.24 -11.75 -2.77
N LYS A 24 -2.68 -11.22 -3.90
CA LYS A 24 -1.83 -10.47 -4.83
C LYS A 24 -1.85 -8.95 -4.62
N ASN A 25 -2.57 -8.40 -3.63
CA ASN A 25 -2.88 -6.98 -3.70
C ASN A 25 -2.83 -6.24 -2.37
N HIS A 26 -1.71 -6.39 -1.64
CA HIS A 26 -1.48 -5.62 -0.42
C HIS A 26 -1.47 -4.11 -0.69
N LEU A 27 -0.92 -3.68 -1.82
CA LEU A 27 -0.91 -2.27 -2.19
C LEU A 27 -2.33 -1.73 -2.39
N HIS A 28 -3.17 -2.46 -3.11
CA HIS A 28 -4.57 -2.06 -3.31
C HIS A 28 -5.35 -2.01 -2.00
N ARG A 29 -5.16 -2.99 -1.12
CA ARG A 29 -5.76 -2.99 0.22
C ARG A 29 -5.30 -1.82 1.06
N ALA A 30 -4.01 -1.47 0.96
CA ALA A 30 -3.47 -0.32 1.65
C ALA A 30 -4.14 0.98 1.22
N ILE A 31 -4.31 1.18 -0.09
CA ILE A 31 -4.96 2.35 -0.65
C ILE A 31 -6.43 2.41 -0.18
N SER A 32 -7.15 1.31 -0.24
CA SER A 32 -8.54 1.25 0.23
C SER A 32 -8.66 1.57 1.72
N ALA A 33 -7.78 1.02 2.55
CA ALA A 33 -7.75 1.31 3.98
C ALA A 33 -7.43 2.78 4.26
N MET A 34 -6.51 3.37 3.51
CA MET A 34 -6.15 4.78 3.61
C MET A 34 -7.34 5.70 3.27
N GLU A 35 -8.08 5.38 2.21
CA GLU A 35 -9.25 6.15 1.77
C GLU A 35 -10.35 6.21 2.83
N ILE A 36 -10.52 5.17 3.62
CA ILE A 36 -11.52 5.11 4.68
C ILE A 36 -10.98 5.47 6.06
N GLY A 37 -9.74 5.94 6.15
CA GLY A 37 -9.14 6.40 7.39
C GLY A 37 -8.56 5.33 8.30
N LEU A 38 -8.44 4.09 7.86
CA LEU A 38 -7.82 2.99 8.60
C LEU A 38 -6.29 3.01 8.39
N PHE A 39 -5.63 3.99 8.98
CA PHE A 39 -4.22 4.27 8.73
C PHE A 39 -3.29 3.17 9.23
N ASP A 40 -3.54 2.60 10.40
CA ASP A 40 -2.73 1.50 10.93
C ASP A 40 -2.84 0.24 10.05
N GLU A 41 -4.04 -0.09 9.59
CA GLU A 41 -4.24 -1.19 8.67
C GLU A 41 -3.57 -0.93 7.33
N SER A 42 -3.64 0.30 6.83
CA SER A 42 -2.96 0.69 5.60
C SER A 42 -1.44 0.50 5.72
N LEU A 43 -0.82 0.95 6.81
CA LEU A 43 0.61 0.74 7.08
C LEU A 43 0.98 -0.73 7.13
N LYS A 44 0.15 -1.55 7.76
CA LYS A 44 0.35 -3.00 7.82
C LYS A 44 0.37 -3.62 6.42
N GLN A 45 -0.56 -3.23 5.56
CA GLN A 45 -0.62 -3.73 4.18
C GLN A 45 0.57 -3.21 3.35
N LEU A 46 1.00 -1.96 3.54
CA LEU A 46 2.18 -1.41 2.85
C LEU A 46 3.46 -2.11 3.29
N ASN A 47 3.59 -2.46 4.56
CA ASN A 47 4.73 -3.23 5.04
C ASN A 47 4.79 -4.62 4.41
N LYS A 48 3.65 -5.27 4.22
CA LYS A 48 3.56 -6.53 3.49
C LYS A 48 3.92 -6.36 2.01
N ALA A 49 3.43 -5.30 1.37
CA ALA A 49 3.74 -4.99 -0.02
C ALA A 49 5.24 -4.73 -0.23
N SER A 50 5.90 -4.02 0.70
CA SER A 50 7.33 -3.73 0.60
C SER A 50 8.22 -4.94 0.71
N LYS A 51 7.76 -6.03 1.34
CA LYS A 51 8.51 -7.29 1.40
C LYS A 51 8.59 -8.00 0.06
N THR A 52 7.55 -7.87 -0.76
CA THR A 52 7.51 -8.50 -2.09
C THR A 52 7.99 -7.57 -3.19
N ASP A 53 7.94 -6.25 -2.98
CA ASP A 53 8.32 -5.24 -3.97
C ASP A 53 9.09 -4.09 -3.30
N PRO A 54 10.32 -4.35 -2.81
CA PRO A 54 11.06 -3.42 -1.93
C PRO A 54 11.57 -2.16 -2.63
N THR A 55 11.55 -2.09 -3.95
CA THR A 55 12.02 -0.94 -4.72
C THR A 55 10.89 -0.16 -5.38
N ASN A 56 9.65 -0.42 -5.00
CA ASN A 56 8.49 0.31 -5.52
C ASN A 56 8.33 1.65 -4.78
N ALA A 57 8.68 2.73 -5.44
CA ALA A 57 8.63 4.08 -4.88
C ALA A 57 7.24 4.49 -4.40
N GLN A 58 6.17 4.01 -5.07
CA GLN A 58 4.79 4.31 -4.68
C GLN A 58 4.48 3.81 -3.25
N ILE A 59 5.01 2.66 -2.87
CA ILE A 59 4.84 2.12 -1.51
C ILE A 59 5.38 3.11 -0.48
N TYR A 60 6.58 3.63 -0.71
CA TYR A 60 7.21 4.57 0.22
C TYR A 60 6.53 5.94 0.23
N LYS A 61 6.03 6.40 -0.92
CA LYS A 61 5.18 7.60 -1.00
C LYS A 61 3.94 7.46 -0.12
N LEU A 62 3.22 6.35 -0.25
CA LEU A 62 2.01 6.11 0.55
C LEU A 62 2.33 5.98 2.03
N LYS A 63 3.42 5.31 2.39
CA LYS A 63 3.89 5.26 3.78
C LYS A 63 4.20 6.64 4.33
N ALA A 64 4.90 7.46 3.56
CA ALA A 64 5.23 8.83 3.96
C ALA A 64 3.98 9.66 4.25
N LEU A 65 2.99 9.62 3.35
CA LEU A 65 1.71 10.31 3.53
C LEU A 65 0.96 9.85 4.78
N LEU A 66 0.97 8.54 5.06
CA LEU A 66 0.36 7.99 6.27
C LEU A 66 1.07 8.44 7.53
N TYR A 67 2.40 8.45 7.55
CA TYR A 67 3.16 8.94 8.68
C TYR A 67 2.92 10.43 8.91
N GLU A 68 2.80 11.23 7.86
CA GLU A 68 2.41 12.63 8.01
C GLU A 68 1.02 12.76 8.65
N ALA A 69 0.04 11.97 8.20
CA ALA A 69 -1.30 11.95 8.76
C ALA A 69 -1.32 11.54 10.24
N LEU A 70 -0.39 10.69 10.65
CA LEU A 70 -0.23 10.24 12.03
C LEU A 70 0.69 11.15 12.88
N ASN A 71 1.16 12.26 12.33
CA ASN A 71 2.12 13.17 12.95
C ASN A 71 3.46 12.51 13.33
N ASP A 72 3.83 11.45 12.60
CA ASP A 72 5.12 10.78 12.75
C ASP A 72 6.11 11.36 11.74
N ARG A 73 6.68 12.50 12.08
CA ARG A 73 7.59 13.26 11.22
C ARG A 73 8.83 12.48 10.83
N GLU A 74 9.43 11.80 11.78
CA GLU A 74 10.68 11.05 11.56
C GLU A 74 10.50 9.95 10.52
N ASN A 75 9.47 9.11 10.68
CA ASN A 75 9.18 8.04 9.74
C ASN A 75 8.69 8.58 8.38
N ALA A 76 8.01 9.72 8.36
CA ALA A 76 7.64 10.38 7.12
C ALA A 76 8.88 10.79 6.32
N ILE A 77 9.87 11.41 6.97
CA ILE A 77 11.12 11.81 6.34
C ILE A 77 11.86 10.58 5.78
N ILE A 78 11.98 9.52 6.56
CA ILE A 78 12.61 8.27 6.11
C ILE A 78 11.92 7.72 4.86
N SER A 79 10.59 7.72 4.87
CA SER A 79 9.80 7.17 3.78
C SER A 79 9.90 8.03 2.51
N TRP A 80 9.86 9.36 2.63
CA TRP A 80 10.08 10.25 1.49
C TRP A 80 11.47 10.08 0.87
N ASN A 81 12.50 9.93 1.68
CA ASN A 81 13.86 9.67 1.19
C ASN A 81 13.93 8.36 0.41
N LYS A 82 13.27 7.31 0.87
CA LYS A 82 13.18 6.05 0.12
C LYS A 82 12.38 6.20 -1.17
N CYS A 83 11.33 7.00 -1.15
CA CYS A 83 10.57 7.33 -2.36
C CYS A 83 11.47 7.96 -3.42
N ILE A 84 12.29 8.94 -3.06
CA ILE A 84 13.27 9.56 -3.97
C ILE A 84 14.27 8.54 -4.48
N LYS A 85 14.80 7.71 -3.60
CA LYS A 85 15.81 6.70 -3.95
C LYS A 85 15.32 5.74 -5.04
N TYR A 86 14.06 5.32 -4.98
CA TYR A 86 13.51 4.32 -5.89
C TYR A 86 12.65 4.90 -7.01
N SER A 87 12.32 6.20 -6.95
CA SER A 87 11.48 6.84 -7.96
C SER A 87 12.16 6.89 -9.33
N LYS A 88 11.40 6.50 -10.35
CA LYS A 88 11.74 6.69 -11.76
C LYS A 88 10.85 7.76 -12.41
N ASP A 89 9.92 8.33 -11.65
CA ASP A 89 8.99 9.35 -12.09
C ASP A 89 9.45 10.70 -11.56
N LYS A 90 9.70 11.63 -12.48
CA LYS A 90 10.14 12.99 -12.15
C LYS A 90 9.15 13.74 -11.27
N ASN A 91 7.86 13.59 -11.53
CA ASN A 91 6.81 14.27 -10.75
C ASN A 91 6.75 13.74 -9.31
N MET A 92 6.86 12.43 -9.14
CA MET A 92 6.92 11.82 -7.81
C MET A 92 8.16 12.30 -7.03
N THR A 93 9.30 12.41 -7.68
CA THR A 93 10.53 12.90 -7.05
C THR A 93 10.39 14.36 -6.61
N ILE A 94 9.78 15.22 -7.44
CA ILE A 94 9.51 16.61 -7.10
C ILE A 94 8.55 16.70 -5.91
N GLU A 95 7.47 15.94 -5.92
CA GLU A 95 6.51 15.87 -4.81
C GLU A 95 7.21 15.49 -3.51
N ALA A 96 8.03 14.46 -3.54
CA ALA A 96 8.77 14.01 -2.37
C ALA A 96 9.71 15.08 -1.81
N LYS A 97 10.39 15.81 -2.67
CA LYS A 97 11.27 16.92 -2.27
C LYS A 97 10.49 18.07 -1.62
N ILE A 98 9.32 18.40 -2.14
CA ILE A 98 8.45 19.43 -1.56
C ILE A 98 8.05 19.06 -0.13
N HIS A 99 7.62 17.81 0.07
CA HIS A 99 7.27 17.32 1.41
C HIS A 99 8.45 17.30 2.37
N LEU A 100 9.62 16.89 1.89
CA LEU A 100 10.85 16.89 2.71
C LEU A 100 11.25 18.30 3.13
N ASP A 101 11.19 19.25 2.23
CA ASP A 101 11.49 20.65 2.55
C ASP A 101 10.56 21.18 3.63
N TYR A 102 9.27 20.92 3.51
CA TYR A 102 8.27 21.27 4.52
C TYR A 102 8.55 20.60 5.87
N LEU A 103 8.81 19.30 5.88
CA LEU A 103 9.07 18.54 7.10
C LEU A 103 10.36 18.97 7.79
N ASN A 104 11.36 19.40 7.05
CA ASN A 104 12.65 19.82 7.57
C ASN A 104 12.66 21.26 8.14
N GLU A 105 11.64 22.06 7.86
CA GLU A 105 11.52 23.42 8.38
C GLU A 105 11.13 23.49 9.85
N PHE A 106 10.68 22.40 10.43
CA PHE A 106 10.23 22.37 11.85
C PHE A 106 11.25 21.65 12.75
#